data_706437ef65bd2edb8494cc95c643cad3
#
_entry.id   706437ef65bd2edb8494cc95c643cad3
#
_cell.length_a   1.000
_cell.length_b   1.000
_cell.length_c   1.000
_cell.angle_alpha   90.00
_cell.angle_beta   90.00
_cell.angle_gamma   90.00
#
_symmetry.space_group_name_H-M   'P 1'
#
loop_
_entity.id
_entity.type
_entity.pdbx_description
1 polymer ?
#
loop_
_entity_poly.entity_id
_entity_poly.type
_entity_poly.pdbx_seq_one_letter_code
_entity_poly.pdbx_strand_id
1 'polypeptide(L)'
;RGEDVKLNASCGLRHRLLSVYEVFRTFHWPIFVVEPNSDRLCWLYPDGKEDTQVEDRITIDDYLTVFGARGEFNDQQLPPQLDQKLYELGERWASNALELGPGLATLNYLATTCRKEQKLDVALSEKQQGYRELNMLLSDLVEAEIATYEHGVLTFADEDARRFSNGEGLETLVHSTVRQFQKDMPTIQDHSLNVQVYRQR
;
A
#
# COMPACT_ATOMS: atom_id res chain seq x y z
N ARG A 1 -16.54 38.68 -4.48
CA ARG A 1 -16.33 37.70 -3.40
C ARG A 1 -14.84 37.70 -3.16
N GLY A 2 -14.38 38.29 -2.03
CA GLY A 2 -12.97 38.29 -1.65
C GLY A 2 -12.56 36.88 -1.32
N GLU A 3 -11.73 36.27 -2.17
CA GLU A 3 -11.05 35.05 -1.83
C GLU A 3 -10.14 35.30 -0.63
N ASP A 4 -10.13 34.42 0.32
CA ASP A 4 -9.34 34.52 1.55
C ASP A 4 -7.89 34.12 1.22
N VAL A 5 -7.16 35.05 0.59
CA VAL A 5 -5.81 34.84 0.07
C VAL A 5 -4.81 34.88 1.23
N LYS A 6 -4.00 33.83 1.36
CA LYS A 6 -2.94 33.69 2.38
C LYS A 6 -1.63 33.29 1.70
N LEU A 7 -0.50 33.80 2.22
CA LEU A 7 0.82 33.42 1.73
C LEU A 7 1.41 32.33 2.61
N ASN A 8 1.72 31.18 2.01
CA ASN A 8 2.61 30.20 2.61
C ASN A 8 4.06 30.57 2.27
N ALA A 9 4.79 31.03 3.27
CA ALA A 9 6.19 31.46 3.15
C ALA A 9 7.22 30.35 3.49
N SER A 10 6.78 29.09 3.62
CA SER A 10 7.68 27.97 3.97
C SER A 10 8.62 27.60 2.83
N CYS A 11 8.26 27.87 1.57
CA CYS A 11 9.01 27.43 0.40
C CYS A 11 9.04 28.49 -0.70
N GLY A 12 9.93 28.28 -1.67
CA GLY A 12 10.10 29.16 -2.82
C GLY A 12 11.50 29.79 -2.91
N LEU A 13 11.75 30.46 -4.03
CA LEU A 13 13.01 31.19 -4.22
C LEU A 13 13.04 32.43 -3.32
N ARG A 14 14.05 32.55 -2.45
CA ARG A 14 14.15 33.61 -1.42
C ARG A 14 13.85 35.02 -1.94
N HIS A 15 14.42 35.41 -3.09
CA HIS A 15 14.22 36.74 -3.66
C HIS A 15 12.76 36.98 -4.11
N ARG A 16 12.09 35.95 -4.64
CA ARG A 16 10.67 36.04 -5.02
C ARG A 16 9.77 36.05 -3.78
N LEU A 17 10.10 35.23 -2.80
CA LEU A 17 9.36 35.17 -1.54
C LEU A 17 9.38 36.53 -0.83
N LEU A 18 10.55 37.17 -0.74
CA LEU A 18 10.66 38.50 -0.13
C LEU A 18 9.80 39.56 -0.85
N SER A 19 9.77 39.52 -2.18
CA SER A 19 8.94 40.44 -2.96
C SER A 19 7.44 40.21 -2.73
N VAL A 20 7.02 38.94 -2.70
CA VAL A 20 5.61 38.59 -2.45
C VAL A 20 5.23 38.89 -1.00
N TYR A 21 6.13 38.62 -0.04
CA TYR A 21 5.94 38.93 1.37
C TYR A 21 5.62 40.43 1.57
N GLU A 22 6.38 41.31 0.91
CA GLU A 22 6.18 42.79 1.01
C GLU A 22 4.83 43.22 0.44
N VAL A 23 4.40 42.60 -0.67
CA VAL A 23 3.06 42.83 -1.24
C VAL A 23 1.98 42.40 -0.25
N PHE A 24 2.07 41.19 0.32
CA PHE A 24 1.08 40.73 1.26
C PHE A 24 1.01 41.58 2.53
N ARG A 25 2.16 42.04 3.03
CA ARG A 25 2.23 42.97 4.16
C ARG A 25 1.52 44.30 3.83
N THR A 26 1.72 44.83 2.63
CA THR A 26 1.11 46.09 2.18
C THR A 26 -0.42 46.01 2.12
N PHE A 27 -0.95 44.85 1.69
CA PHE A 27 -2.38 44.62 1.60
C PHE A 27 -2.99 44.02 2.90
N HIS A 28 -2.21 43.88 3.95
CA HIS A 28 -2.63 43.27 5.23
C HIS A 28 -3.19 41.86 5.07
N TRP A 29 -2.66 41.08 4.11
CA TRP A 29 -3.04 39.71 3.91
C TRP A 29 -2.24 38.77 4.80
N PRO A 30 -2.85 37.69 5.31
CA PRO A 30 -2.19 36.76 6.22
C PRO A 30 -0.98 36.05 5.58
N ILE A 31 0.09 35.91 6.37
CA ILE A 31 1.33 35.22 5.97
C ILE A 31 1.68 34.21 7.06
N PHE A 32 2.00 33.00 6.68
CA PHE A 32 2.41 31.95 7.60
C PHE A 32 3.60 31.15 7.06
N VAL A 33 4.30 30.46 7.96
CA VAL A 33 5.28 29.41 7.66
C VAL A 33 4.84 28.12 8.36
N VAL A 34 5.21 26.99 7.76
CA VAL A 34 5.08 25.68 8.41
C VAL A 34 6.47 25.26 8.87
N GLU A 35 6.60 24.92 10.13
CA GLU A 35 7.81 24.38 10.74
C GLU A 35 7.74 22.84 10.71
N PRO A 36 8.51 22.16 9.82
CA PRO A 36 8.41 20.71 9.66
C PRO A 36 8.80 19.90 10.91
N ASN A 37 9.68 20.46 11.74
CA ASN A 37 10.19 19.76 12.94
C ASN A 37 9.22 19.77 14.12
N SER A 38 8.27 20.68 14.13
CA SER A 38 7.32 20.88 15.22
C SER A 38 5.86 20.72 14.78
N ASP A 39 5.62 20.46 13.48
CA ASP A 39 4.32 20.39 12.85
C ASP A 39 3.42 21.58 13.23
N ARG A 40 4.03 22.77 13.23
CA ARG A 40 3.36 24.01 13.60
C ARG A 40 3.24 24.96 12.41
N LEU A 41 2.07 25.55 12.28
CA LEU A 41 1.82 26.67 11.40
C LEU A 41 2.03 27.95 12.21
N CYS A 42 3.12 28.66 11.93
CA CYS A 42 3.50 29.90 12.60
C CYS A 42 3.08 31.10 11.77
N TRP A 43 2.34 32.04 12.37
CA TRP A 43 1.88 33.22 11.67
C TRP A 43 2.94 34.33 11.68
N LEU A 44 3.39 34.73 10.50
CA LEU A 44 4.26 35.89 10.34
C LEU A 44 3.46 37.21 10.26
N TYR A 45 2.19 37.13 9.87
CA TYR A 45 1.26 38.21 9.84
C TYR A 45 -0.20 37.70 9.84
N PRO A 46 -1.13 38.29 10.61
CA PRO A 46 -0.94 39.41 11.52
C PRO A 46 -0.12 39.10 12.75
N ASP A 47 0.57 40.09 13.27
CA ASP A 47 1.36 39.93 14.48
C ASP A 47 0.47 39.49 15.68
N GLY A 48 1.00 38.62 16.53
CA GLY A 48 0.31 38.14 17.73
C GLY A 48 -0.79 37.11 17.47
N LYS A 49 -0.95 36.62 16.24
CA LYS A 49 -1.82 35.48 15.98
C LYS A 49 -1.16 34.21 16.51
N GLU A 50 -1.89 33.45 17.32
CA GLU A 50 -1.40 32.20 17.90
C GLU A 50 -1.06 31.17 16.80
N ASP A 51 0.06 30.50 16.99
CA ASP A 51 0.46 29.38 16.12
C ASP A 51 -0.54 28.23 16.26
N THR A 52 -0.72 27.53 15.18
CA THR A 52 -1.66 26.39 15.10
C THR A 52 -0.88 25.11 14.94
N GLN A 53 -1.16 24.11 15.79
CA GLN A 53 -0.66 22.76 15.57
C GLN A 53 -1.28 22.22 14.28
N VAL A 54 -0.45 21.75 13.36
CA VAL A 54 -0.92 21.07 12.16
C VAL A 54 -1.09 19.59 12.53
N GLU A 55 -2.28 19.06 12.31
CA GLU A 55 -2.47 17.63 12.43
C GLU A 55 -1.71 16.94 11.29
N ASP A 56 -0.79 16.05 11.67
CA ASP A 56 -0.03 15.22 10.73
C ASP A 56 -0.91 14.04 10.29
N ARG A 57 -1.81 14.33 9.36
CA ARG A 57 -2.74 13.34 8.77
C ARG A 57 -2.73 13.49 7.25
N ILE A 58 -1.66 13.04 6.63
CA ILE A 58 -1.57 13.00 5.17
C ILE A 58 -2.06 11.63 4.71
N THR A 59 -3.14 11.62 3.93
CA THR A 59 -3.60 10.40 3.27
C THR A 59 -2.83 10.14 1.98
N ILE A 60 -2.89 8.91 1.49
CA ILE A 60 -2.32 8.57 0.17
C ILE A 60 -2.96 9.42 -0.93
N ASP A 61 -4.25 9.73 -0.85
CA ASP A 61 -4.95 10.58 -1.83
C ASP A 61 -4.46 12.03 -1.78
N ASP A 62 -4.23 12.59 -0.59
CA ASP A 62 -3.62 13.92 -0.42
C ASP A 62 -2.24 13.97 -1.08
N TYR A 63 -1.40 12.95 -0.80
CA TYR A 63 -0.08 12.82 -1.40
C TYR A 63 -0.16 12.77 -2.93
N LEU A 64 -1.00 11.91 -3.49
CA LEU A 64 -1.18 11.80 -4.94
C LEU A 64 -1.68 13.09 -5.56
N THR A 65 -2.61 13.78 -4.90
CA THR A 65 -3.19 15.06 -5.37
C THR A 65 -2.13 16.14 -5.48
N VAL A 66 -1.19 16.25 -4.54
CA VAL A 66 -0.07 17.21 -4.59
C VAL A 66 0.80 17.00 -5.83
N PHE A 67 0.95 15.76 -6.30
CA PHE A 67 1.70 15.41 -7.51
C PHE A 67 0.86 15.42 -8.80
N GLY A 68 -0.38 15.92 -8.74
CA GLY A 68 -1.28 15.98 -9.90
C GLY A 68 -1.77 14.61 -10.34
N ALA A 69 -1.90 13.70 -9.39
CA ALA A 69 -2.44 12.36 -9.61
C ALA A 69 -3.72 12.17 -8.79
N ARG A 70 -4.48 11.13 -9.12
CA ARG A 70 -5.61 10.62 -8.34
C ARG A 70 -5.44 9.15 -8.08
N GLY A 71 -5.82 8.70 -6.89
CA GLY A 71 -5.93 7.30 -6.53
C GLY A 71 -7.37 6.80 -6.68
N GLU A 72 -7.55 5.65 -7.30
CA GLU A 72 -8.75 4.84 -7.09
C GLU A 72 -8.41 3.77 -6.07
N PHE A 73 -9.08 3.86 -4.92
CA PHE A 73 -8.89 2.97 -3.79
C PHE A 73 -9.97 1.90 -3.85
N ASN A 74 -9.61 0.69 -4.20
CA ASN A 74 -10.55 -0.44 -4.25
C ASN A 74 -10.72 -1.08 -2.86
N ASP A 75 -11.00 -0.28 -1.83
CA ASP A 75 -11.18 -0.75 -0.45
C ASP A 75 -12.36 -1.75 -0.32
N GLN A 76 -13.29 -1.75 -1.28
CA GLN A 76 -14.37 -2.74 -1.34
C GLN A 76 -13.92 -4.13 -1.84
N GLN A 77 -12.71 -4.23 -2.36
CA GLN A 77 -12.06 -5.48 -2.77
C GLN A 77 -10.95 -5.89 -1.80
N LEU A 78 -11.01 -5.40 -0.55
CA LEU A 78 -10.22 -6.05 0.49
C LEU A 78 -10.59 -7.53 0.44
N PRO A 79 -9.62 -8.43 0.20
CA PRO A 79 -9.90 -9.84 0.30
C PRO A 79 -10.56 -10.07 1.67
N PRO A 80 -11.55 -10.95 1.76
CA PRO A 80 -12.14 -11.33 3.04
C PRO A 80 -10.98 -11.58 3.99
N GLN A 81 -11.14 -11.16 5.25
CA GLN A 81 -10.07 -11.38 6.27
C GLN A 81 -9.54 -12.78 6.03
N LEU A 82 -8.24 -12.88 5.73
CA LEU A 82 -7.61 -14.18 5.55
C LEU A 82 -8.05 -15.03 6.72
N ASP A 83 -8.64 -16.20 6.45
CA ASP A 83 -8.88 -17.21 7.46
C ASP A 83 -7.59 -17.36 8.27
N GLN A 84 -7.69 -17.55 9.57
CA GLN A 84 -6.55 -17.67 10.48
C GLN A 84 -5.50 -18.65 9.93
N LYS A 85 -5.95 -19.76 9.31
CA LYS A 85 -5.07 -20.74 8.67
C LYS A 85 -4.25 -20.14 7.53
N LEU A 86 -4.87 -19.35 6.66
CA LEU A 86 -4.18 -18.70 5.53
C LEU A 86 -3.24 -17.57 6.01
N TYR A 87 -3.59 -16.90 7.09
CA TYR A 87 -2.72 -15.92 7.72
C TYR A 87 -1.44 -16.60 8.25
N GLU A 88 -1.59 -17.66 9.03
CA GLU A 88 -0.46 -18.43 9.58
C GLU A 88 0.41 -19.07 8.48
N LEU A 89 -0.23 -19.54 7.40
CA LEU A 89 0.48 -20.05 6.23
C LEU A 89 1.30 -18.95 5.55
N GLY A 90 0.70 -17.78 5.35
CA GLY A 90 1.37 -16.60 4.78
C GLY A 90 2.56 -16.13 5.63
N GLU A 91 2.41 -16.05 6.97
CA GLU A 91 3.50 -15.72 7.89
C GLU A 91 4.64 -16.74 7.82
N ARG A 92 4.33 -18.04 7.77
CA ARG A 92 5.33 -19.09 7.64
C ARG A 92 6.10 -18.96 6.33
N TRP A 93 5.43 -18.70 5.22
CA TRP A 93 6.08 -18.49 3.92
C TRP A 93 6.91 -17.21 3.89
N ALA A 94 6.41 -16.11 4.45
CA ALA A 94 7.14 -14.86 4.54
C ALA A 94 8.41 -14.98 5.39
N SER A 95 8.33 -15.69 6.53
CA SER A 95 9.48 -15.94 7.40
C SER A 95 10.56 -16.79 6.75
N ASN A 96 10.20 -17.64 5.79
CA ASN A 96 11.11 -18.52 5.05
C ASN A 96 11.30 -18.09 3.59
N ALA A 97 10.98 -16.84 3.24
CA ALA A 97 10.94 -16.38 1.86
C ALA A 97 12.28 -16.52 1.10
N LEU A 98 13.41 -16.41 1.80
CA LEU A 98 14.73 -16.61 1.18
C LEU A 98 14.94 -18.05 0.71
N GLU A 99 14.51 -19.04 1.49
CA GLU A 99 14.61 -20.45 1.13
C GLU A 99 13.54 -20.84 0.12
N LEU A 100 12.30 -20.42 0.32
CA LEU A 100 11.15 -20.78 -0.50
C LEU A 100 11.02 -19.96 -1.80
N GLY A 101 11.84 -18.92 -1.99
CA GLY A 101 11.72 -17.97 -3.10
C GLY A 101 11.56 -18.60 -4.49
N PRO A 102 12.40 -19.57 -4.91
CA PRO A 102 12.24 -20.25 -6.20
C PRO A 102 10.93 -21.02 -6.33
N GLY A 103 10.48 -21.66 -5.25
CA GLY A 103 9.19 -22.35 -5.16
C GLY A 103 8.02 -21.38 -5.27
N LEU A 104 8.04 -20.28 -4.50
CA LEU A 104 7.03 -19.21 -4.53
C LEU A 104 6.89 -18.57 -5.93
N ALA A 105 8.01 -18.31 -6.60
CA ALA A 105 7.99 -17.80 -7.96
C ALA A 105 7.33 -18.80 -8.94
N THR A 106 7.60 -20.08 -8.78
CA THR A 106 6.99 -21.13 -9.60
C THR A 106 5.50 -21.29 -9.29
N LEU A 107 5.10 -21.30 -8.02
CA LEU A 107 3.71 -21.37 -7.60
C LEU A 107 2.90 -20.17 -8.14
N ASN A 108 3.44 -18.96 -8.03
CA ASN A 108 2.84 -17.76 -8.60
C ASN A 108 2.67 -17.86 -10.13
N TYR A 109 3.66 -18.41 -10.83
CA TYR A 109 3.55 -18.69 -12.27
C TYR A 109 2.41 -19.67 -12.58
N LEU A 110 2.29 -20.78 -11.84
CA LEU A 110 1.23 -21.76 -12.00
C LEU A 110 -0.16 -21.13 -11.76
N ALA A 111 -0.33 -20.40 -10.66
CA ALA A 111 -1.57 -19.71 -10.35
C ALA A 111 -1.91 -18.61 -11.39
N THR A 112 -0.89 -17.93 -11.94
CA THR A 112 -1.08 -16.97 -13.05
C THR A 112 -1.53 -17.68 -14.33
N THR A 113 -1.03 -18.89 -14.60
CA THR A 113 -1.45 -19.70 -15.76
C THR A 113 -2.91 -20.09 -15.60
N CYS A 114 -3.32 -20.59 -14.44
CA CYS A 114 -4.72 -20.89 -14.12
C CYS A 114 -5.62 -19.66 -14.38
N ARG A 115 -5.22 -18.48 -13.90
CA ARG A 115 -5.96 -17.23 -14.12
C ARG A 115 -6.16 -16.91 -15.60
N LYS A 116 -5.09 -17.03 -16.40
CA LYS A 116 -5.13 -16.72 -17.86
C LYS A 116 -6.03 -17.69 -18.61
N GLU A 117 -6.04 -18.94 -18.18
CA GLU A 117 -6.85 -20.00 -18.81
C GLU A 117 -8.24 -20.12 -18.22
N GLN A 118 -8.57 -19.30 -17.20
CA GLN A 118 -9.85 -19.33 -16.47
C GLN A 118 -10.17 -20.72 -15.90
N LYS A 119 -9.15 -21.37 -15.33
CA LYS A 119 -9.22 -22.69 -14.70
C LYS A 119 -8.68 -22.65 -13.28
N LEU A 120 -8.96 -23.69 -12.51
CA LEU A 120 -8.41 -23.90 -11.17
C LEU A 120 -7.34 -25.00 -11.13
N ASP A 121 -7.11 -25.69 -12.24
CA ASP A 121 -6.15 -26.78 -12.34
C ASP A 121 -5.02 -26.47 -13.32
N VAL A 122 -3.83 -26.99 -13.01
CA VAL A 122 -2.64 -26.87 -13.85
C VAL A 122 -1.74 -28.09 -13.69
N ALA A 123 -1.30 -28.65 -14.84
CA ALA A 123 -0.33 -29.73 -14.84
C ALA A 123 1.09 -29.18 -14.66
N LEU A 124 1.86 -29.80 -13.77
CA LEU A 124 3.27 -29.50 -13.55
C LEU A 124 4.13 -30.30 -14.54
N SER A 125 5.12 -29.64 -15.13
CA SER A 125 6.15 -30.34 -15.91
C SER A 125 6.99 -31.26 -15.00
N GLU A 126 7.61 -32.30 -15.55
CA GLU A 126 8.51 -33.19 -14.82
C GLU A 126 9.59 -32.41 -14.03
N LYS A 127 10.13 -31.35 -14.62
CA LYS A 127 11.11 -30.52 -13.98
C LYS A 127 10.53 -29.81 -12.73
N GLN A 128 9.31 -29.29 -12.80
CA GLN A 128 8.63 -28.61 -11.67
C GLN A 128 8.29 -29.59 -10.55
N GLN A 129 7.89 -30.81 -10.89
CA GLN A 129 7.62 -31.90 -9.91
C GLN A 129 8.87 -32.25 -9.08
N GLY A 130 10.07 -32.04 -9.64
CA GLY A 130 11.34 -32.23 -8.95
C GLY A 130 11.80 -31.07 -8.06
N TYR A 131 11.09 -29.94 -8.03
CA TYR A 131 11.51 -28.79 -7.20
C TYR A 131 11.11 -29.00 -5.73
N ARG A 132 12.11 -29.11 -4.87
CA ARG A 132 11.91 -29.34 -3.43
C ARG A 132 11.06 -28.23 -2.80
N GLU A 133 11.42 -26.97 -3.06
CA GLU A 133 10.74 -25.80 -2.49
C GLU A 133 9.28 -25.72 -2.95
N LEU A 134 9.01 -26.03 -4.22
CA LEU A 134 7.64 -26.10 -4.73
C LEU A 134 6.86 -27.22 -4.05
N ASN A 135 7.45 -28.40 -3.90
CA ASN A 135 6.78 -29.53 -3.24
C ASN A 135 6.44 -29.23 -1.76
N MET A 136 7.29 -28.47 -1.05
CA MET A 136 6.97 -28.00 0.30
C MET A 136 5.74 -27.09 0.28
N LEU A 137 5.67 -26.12 -0.64
CA LEU A 137 4.53 -25.22 -0.78
C LEU A 137 3.25 -25.96 -1.19
N LEU A 138 3.36 -26.94 -2.10
CA LEU A 138 2.21 -27.78 -2.48
C LEU A 138 1.68 -28.60 -1.30
N SER A 139 2.58 -29.17 -0.48
CA SER A 139 2.18 -29.86 0.75
C SER A 139 1.46 -28.94 1.73
N ASP A 140 1.97 -27.73 1.90
CA ASP A 140 1.35 -26.70 2.74
C ASP A 140 -0.06 -26.33 2.26
N LEU A 141 -0.27 -26.17 0.94
CA LEU A 141 -1.59 -25.87 0.36
C LEU A 141 -2.59 -27.00 0.57
N VAL A 142 -2.12 -28.26 0.44
CA VAL A 142 -2.94 -29.45 0.67
C VAL A 142 -3.30 -29.59 2.15
N GLU A 143 -2.35 -29.35 3.07
CA GLU A 143 -2.59 -29.36 4.52
C GLU A 143 -3.58 -28.27 4.93
N ALA A 144 -3.52 -27.09 4.29
CA ALA A 144 -4.46 -26.01 4.50
C ALA A 144 -5.83 -26.24 3.85
N GLU A 145 -6.01 -27.36 3.11
CA GLU A 145 -7.25 -27.71 2.39
C GLU A 145 -7.66 -26.71 1.30
N ILE A 146 -6.72 -25.92 0.77
CA ILE A 146 -6.96 -24.93 -0.28
C ILE A 146 -6.50 -25.39 -1.66
N ALA A 147 -5.88 -26.56 -1.75
CA ALA A 147 -5.56 -27.20 -3.02
C ALA A 147 -5.47 -28.72 -2.86
N THR A 148 -5.52 -29.42 -3.99
CA THR A 148 -5.14 -30.82 -4.10
C THR A 148 -3.97 -30.97 -5.08
N TYR A 149 -3.11 -31.91 -4.84
CA TYR A 149 -1.99 -32.22 -5.73
C TYR A 149 -1.92 -33.75 -5.98
N GLU A 150 -2.35 -34.15 -7.16
CA GLU A 150 -2.41 -35.58 -7.53
C GLU A 150 -1.93 -35.77 -8.97
N HIS A 151 -1.16 -36.83 -9.20
CA HIS A 151 -0.67 -37.23 -10.53
C HIS A 151 0.01 -36.08 -11.31
N GLY A 152 0.71 -35.17 -10.59
CA GLY A 152 1.38 -34.03 -11.21
C GLY A 152 0.46 -32.89 -11.59
N VAL A 153 -0.79 -32.89 -11.15
CA VAL A 153 -1.77 -31.80 -11.37
C VAL A 153 -2.06 -31.13 -10.03
N LEU A 154 -1.85 -29.80 -10.00
CA LEU A 154 -2.29 -28.92 -8.91
C LEU A 154 -3.67 -28.42 -9.23
N THR A 155 -4.62 -28.56 -8.30
CA THR A 155 -5.97 -28.04 -8.41
C THR A 155 -6.28 -27.19 -7.18
N PHE A 156 -6.56 -25.91 -7.38
CA PHE A 156 -6.98 -24.98 -6.31
C PHE A 156 -8.44 -25.25 -5.94
N ALA A 157 -8.78 -25.15 -4.66
CA ALA A 157 -10.13 -25.41 -4.16
C ALA A 157 -11.16 -24.41 -4.76
N ASP A 158 -10.74 -23.16 -4.90
CA ASP A 158 -11.54 -22.08 -5.45
C ASP A 158 -10.67 -20.93 -5.98
N GLU A 159 -11.30 -19.85 -6.42
CA GLU A 159 -10.61 -18.67 -6.94
C GLU A 159 -9.84 -17.91 -5.85
N ASP A 160 -10.29 -17.91 -4.61
CA ASP A 160 -9.61 -17.24 -3.50
C ASP A 160 -8.32 -17.98 -3.13
N ALA A 161 -8.34 -19.31 -3.13
CA ALA A 161 -7.14 -20.15 -2.95
C ALA A 161 -6.11 -19.92 -4.08
N ARG A 162 -6.58 -19.80 -5.32
CA ARG A 162 -5.72 -19.45 -6.47
C ARG A 162 -5.13 -18.04 -6.31
N ARG A 163 -5.92 -17.06 -5.91
CA ARG A 163 -5.49 -15.67 -5.68
C ARG A 163 -4.46 -15.58 -4.57
N PHE A 164 -4.69 -16.26 -3.45
CA PHE A 164 -3.72 -16.39 -2.37
C PHE A 164 -2.37 -16.87 -2.90
N SER A 165 -2.36 -17.94 -3.70
CA SER A 165 -1.15 -18.55 -4.29
C SER A 165 -0.53 -17.66 -5.39
N ASN A 166 -1.27 -16.71 -5.97
CA ASN A 166 -0.81 -15.76 -6.99
C ASN A 166 -0.18 -14.48 -6.40
N GLY A 167 0.09 -14.46 -5.09
CA GLY A 167 0.73 -13.36 -4.40
C GLY A 167 -0.21 -12.44 -3.63
N GLU A 168 -1.52 -12.49 -3.86
CA GLU A 168 -2.48 -11.67 -3.10
C GLU A 168 -2.48 -12.01 -1.60
N GLY A 169 -2.13 -13.25 -1.24
CA GLY A 169 -1.93 -13.65 0.15
C GLY A 169 -0.84 -12.85 0.86
N LEU A 170 0.28 -12.61 0.18
CA LEU A 170 1.37 -11.78 0.73
C LEU A 170 0.95 -10.31 0.85
N GLU A 171 0.27 -9.77 -0.16
CA GLU A 171 -0.23 -8.39 -0.12
C GLU A 171 -1.21 -8.20 1.05
N THR A 172 -2.13 -9.15 1.25
CA THR A 172 -3.09 -9.12 2.35
C THR A 172 -2.40 -9.26 3.71
N LEU A 173 -1.40 -10.13 3.82
CA LEU A 173 -0.59 -10.31 5.03
C LEU A 173 0.11 -9.00 5.40
N VAL A 174 0.82 -8.39 4.45
CA VAL A 174 1.52 -7.12 4.66
C VAL A 174 0.54 -6.02 5.07
N HIS A 175 -0.57 -5.89 4.37
CA HIS A 175 -1.60 -4.90 4.70
C HIS A 175 -2.18 -5.10 6.11
N SER A 176 -2.50 -6.35 6.47
CA SER A 176 -3.01 -6.69 7.80
C SER A 176 -1.99 -6.36 8.90
N THR A 177 -0.72 -6.66 8.64
CA THR A 177 0.40 -6.33 9.53
C THR A 177 0.57 -4.82 9.70
N VAL A 178 0.58 -4.05 8.59
CA VAL A 178 0.66 -2.58 8.64
C VAL A 178 -0.52 -1.99 9.39
N ARG A 179 -1.73 -2.50 9.16
CA ARG A 179 -2.94 -2.07 9.87
C ARG A 179 -2.88 -2.35 11.38
N GLN A 180 -2.25 -3.45 11.76
CA GLN A 180 -2.02 -3.74 13.18
C GLN A 180 -1.01 -2.77 13.78
N PHE A 181 0.12 -2.54 13.11
CA PHE A 181 1.14 -1.59 13.56
C PHE A 181 0.64 -0.16 13.61
N GLN A 182 -0.24 0.26 12.72
CA GLN A 182 -0.82 1.61 12.71
C GLN A 182 -1.49 1.96 14.04
N LYS A 183 -2.05 0.98 14.77
CA LYS A 183 -2.67 1.19 16.07
C LYS A 183 -1.67 1.63 17.14
N ASP A 184 -0.44 1.12 17.03
CA ASP A 184 0.63 1.33 18.00
C ASP A 184 1.68 2.34 17.53
N MET A 185 1.69 2.65 16.23
CA MET A 185 2.65 3.54 15.58
C MET A 185 1.93 4.68 14.85
N PRO A 186 1.69 5.82 15.53
CA PRO A 186 0.98 6.96 14.95
C PRO A 186 1.70 7.59 13.73
N THR A 187 2.96 7.23 13.49
CA THR A 187 3.72 7.64 12.29
C THR A 187 3.24 6.97 11.00
N ILE A 188 2.48 5.86 11.09
CA ILE A 188 1.81 5.26 9.94
C ILE A 188 0.46 5.96 9.78
N GLN A 189 0.40 6.96 8.90
CA GLN A 189 -0.77 7.83 8.76
C GLN A 189 -1.89 7.18 7.95
N ASP A 190 -1.52 6.50 6.85
CA ASP A 190 -2.48 5.87 5.95
C ASP A 190 -1.87 4.63 5.27
N HIS A 191 -2.72 3.73 4.84
CA HIS A 191 -2.34 2.53 4.09
C HIS A 191 -3.48 2.10 3.17
N SER A 192 -3.17 1.56 2.02
CA SER A 192 -4.16 0.99 1.10
C SER A 192 -3.56 -0.13 0.26
N LEU A 193 -4.43 -0.99 -0.25
CA LEU A 193 -4.11 -2.05 -1.22
C LEU A 193 -4.59 -1.67 -2.62
N ASN A 194 -3.89 -2.15 -3.64
CA ASN A 194 -4.34 -2.10 -5.04
C ASN A 194 -4.75 -0.70 -5.51
N VAL A 195 -3.99 0.34 -5.10
CA VAL A 195 -4.23 1.71 -5.53
C VAL A 195 -3.91 1.84 -7.02
N GLN A 196 -4.91 2.17 -7.82
CA GLN A 196 -4.70 2.53 -9.22
C GLN A 196 -4.48 4.04 -9.32
N VAL A 197 -3.33 4.43 -9.88
CA VAL A 197 -2.91 5.83 -9.94
C VAL A 197 -3.09 6.37 -11.36
N TYR A 198 -3.84 7.47 -11.48
CA TYR A 198 -4.11 8.17 -12.73
C TYR A 198 -3.52 9.57 -12.69
N ARG A 199 -2.92 10.03 -13.79
CA ARG A 199 -2.55 11.45 -13.92
C ARG A 199 -3.81 12.29 -14.15
N GLN A 200 -3.95 13.36 -13.39
CA GLN A 200 -4.90 14.42 -13.73
C GLN A 200 -4.38 15.11 -15.01
N ARG A 201 -5.22 15.15 -16.05
CA ARG A 201 -4.92 15.89 -17.28
C ARG A 201 -5.32 17.36 -17.13
#